data_113c7f13ebbf9f255e2cf2dbed0d3c1a
#
_entry.id   113c7f13ebbf9f255e2cf2dbed0d3c1a
#
_cell.length_a   1.000
_cell.length_b   1.000
_cell.length_c   1.000
_cell.angle_alpha   90.00
_cell.angle_beta   90.00
_cell.angle_gamma   90.00
#
_symmetry.space_group_name_H-M   'P 1'
#
loop_
_entity.id
_entity.type
_entity.pdbx_description
1 polymer ?
#
loop_
_entity_poly.entity_id
_entity_poly.type
_entity_poly.pdbx_seq_one_letter_code
_entity_poly.pdbx_strand_id
1 'polypeptide(L)'
;MDFFDVLNKRRSVRKFSESKVPESVMRKCLKASLLAPNSSNLQPWEFYWIRDKEKKDKIVEACFSQNAAKTAQEIVVAVARIDTWKRNRDLIIEDYKKRNKLIPMVDKYYN
;
A
#
# COMPACT_ATOMS: atom_id res chain seq x y z
N MET A 1 2.66 22.72 -6.20
CA MET A 1 2.68 21.77 -7.35
C MET A 1 1.28 21.27 -7.49
N ASP A 2 0.65 21.56 -8.61
CA ASP A 2 -0.72 21.09 -8.88
C ASP A 2 -0.74 19.63 -9.38
N PHE A 3 -1.94 19.09 -9.57
CA PHE A 3 -2.13 17.71 -10.00
C PHE A 3 -1.51 17.43 -11.39
N PHE A 4 -1.69 18.32 -12.34
CA PHE A 4 -1.16 18.15 -13.69
C PHE A 4 0.37 18.28 -13.72
N ASP A 5 0.95 19.14 -12.89
CA ASP A 5 2.40 19.22 -12.71
C ASP A 5 2.98 17.87 -12.24
N VAL A 6 2.30 17.21 -11.29
CA VAL A 6 2.72 15.88 -10.80
C VAL A 6 2.66 14.85 -11.92
N LEU A 7 1.56 14.79 -12.66
CA LEU A 7 1.40 13.86 -13.79
C LEU A 7 2.48 14.06 -14.85
N ASN A 8 2.70 15.31 -15.27
CA ASN A 8 3.65 15.64 -16.33
C ASN A 8 5.11 15.41 -15.91
N LYS A 9 5.44 15.58 -14.64
CA LYS A 9 6.80 15.41 -14.10
C LYS A 9 7.10 13.98 -13.68
N ARG A 10 6.08 13.14 -13.47
CA ARG A 10 6.28 11.74 -13.05
C ARG A 10 7.16 10.98 -14.07
N ARG A 11 8.15 10.28 -13.56
CA ARG A 11 9.00 9.36 -14.35
C ARG A 11 9.16 8.04 -13.60
N SER A 12 9.42 6.97 -14.33
CA SER A 12 9.83 5.67 -13.78
C SER A 12 11.31 5.70 -13.43
N VAL A 13 11.63 6.23 -12.27
CA VAL A 13 13.01 6.30 -11.77
C VAL A 13 13.47 4.89 -11.39
N ARG A 14 14.64 4.49 -11.88
CA ARG A 14 15.23 3.15 -11.63
C ARG A 14 16.64 3.20 -11.06
N LYS A 15 17.12 4.39 -10.74
CA LYS A 15 18.36 4.63 -10.02
C LYS A 15 18.13 5.78 -9.06
N PHE A 16 18.32 5.55 -7.79
CA PHE A 16 18.08 6.53 -6.73
C PHE A 16 19.40 7.09 -6.21
N SER A 17 19.34 8.29 -5.67
CA SER A 17 20.47 8.91 -4.96
C SER A 17 20.65 8.26 -3.58
N GLU A 18 21.77 8.55 -2.93
CA GLU A 18 22.05 8.10 -1.57
C GLU A 18 21.34 8.94 -0.48
N SER A 19 20.54 9.92 -0.89
CA SER A 19 19.81 10.80 0.03
C SER A 19 18.78 10.00 0.82
N LYS A 20 18.87 10.06 2.13
CA LYS A 20 17.92 9.38 3.03
C LYS A 20 16.53 9.99 2.90
N VAL A 21 15.53 9.15 2.87
CA VAL A 21 14.13 9.58 2.94
C VAL A 21 13.74 9.78 4.40
N PRO A 22 13.24 10.97 4.79
CA PRO A 22 12.79 11.19 6.17
C PRO A 22 11.67 10.24 6.55
N GLU A 23 11.71 9.69 7.76
CA GLU A 23 10.68 8.75 8.26
C GLU A 23 9.27 9.35 8.19
N SER A 24 9.12 10.64 8.46
CA SER A 24 7.84 11.34 8.38
C SER A 24 7.25 11.34 6.96
N VAL A 25 8.10 11.41 5.94
CA VAL A 25 7.69 11.31 4.52
C VAL A 25 7.24 9.89 4.20
N MET A 26 8.02 8.88 4.61
CA MET A 26 7.64 7.47 4.42
C MET A 26 6.30 7.14 5.06
N ARG A 27 6.08 7.59 6.31
CA ARG A 27 4.80 7.39 6.99
C ARG A 27 3.63 8.07 6.29
N LYS A 28 3.83 9.27 5.73
CA LYS A 28 2.81 9.95 4.91
C LYS A 28 2.50 9.17 3.64
N CYS A 29 3.51 8.68 2.93
CA CYS A 29 3.33 7.86 1.73
C CYS A 29 2.58 6.57 2.02
N LEU A 30 2.94 5.85 3.08
CA LEU A 30 2.27 4.62 3.50
C LEU A 30 0.81 4.88 3.88
N LYS A 31 0.53 5.95 4.63
CA LYS A 31 -0.86 6.35 4.94
C LYS A 31 -1.67 6.68 3.68
N ALA A 32 -1.07 7.39 2.73
CA ALA A 32 -1.72 7.70 1.46
C ALA A 32 -2.01 6.43 0.65
N SER A 33 -1.11 5.44 0.66
CA SER A 33 -1.31 4.16 -0.02
C SER A 33 -2.52 3.38 0.51
N LEU A 34 -2.85 3.51 1.79
CA LEU A 34 -4.04 2.89 2.38
C LEU A 34 -5.36 3.49 1.87
N LEU A 35 -5.32 4.66 1.24
CA LEU A 35 -6.51 5.31 0.66
C LEU A 35 -6.77 4.87 -0.79
N ALA A 36 -5.93 3.99 -1.35
CA ALA A 36 -6.12 3.51 -2.71
C ALA A 36 -7.47 2.77 -2.86
N PRO A 37 -8.23 3.03 -3.93
CA PRO A 37 -9.47 2.31 -4.18
C PRO A 37 -9.20 0.82 -4.41
N ASN A 38 -10.15 0.00 -4.00
CA ASN A 38 -10.08 -1.45 -4.18
C ASN A 38 -11.46 -2.07 -4.28
N SER A 39 -11.52 -3.31 -4.79
CA SER A 39 -12.78 -4.02 -4.97
C SER A 39 -13.51 -4.19 -3.63
N SER A 40 -14.78 -3.78 -3.61
CA SER A 40 -15.68 -3.90 -2.46
C SER A 40 -15.14 -3.28 -1.17
N ASN A 41 -14.16 -2.40 -1.25
CA ASN A 41 -13.45 -1.83 -0.10
C ASN A 41 -12.91 -2.88 0.90
N LEU A 42 -12.59 -4.07 0.41
CA LEU A 42 -12.10 -5.18 1.25
C LEU A 42 -10.68 -4.98 1.77
N GLN A 43 -9.92 -4.03 1.19
CA GLN A 43 -8.57 -3.66 1.64
C GLN A 43 -7.66 -4.88 1.91
N PRO A 44 -7.48 -5.78 0.92
CA PRO A 44 -6.79 -7.05 1.12
C PRO A 44 -5.27 -6.91 1.03
N TRP A 45 -4.71 -5.84 1.53
CA TRP A 45 -3.29 -5.56 1.45
C TRP A 45 -2.67 -5.32 2.81
N GLU A 46 -1.38 -5.63 2.88
CA GLU A 46 -0.48 -5.23 3.96
C GLU A 46 0.76 -4.61 3.34
N PHE A 47 1.30 -3.57 4.00
CA PHE A 47 2.54 -2.93 3.58
C PHE A 47 3.62 -3.19 4.63
N TYR A 48 4.72 -3.79 4.20
CA TYR A 48 5.87 -4.04 5.04
C TYR A 48 6.97 -3.06 4.67
N TRP A 49 7.23 -2.12 5.54
CA TRP A 49 8.36 -1.22 5.39
C TRP A 49 9.62 -1.88 5.94
N ILE A 50 10.54 -2.22 5.05
CA ILE A 50 11.73 -2.98 5.36
C ILE A 50 12.84 -2.02 5.79
N ARG A 51 13.21 -2.04 7.06
CA ARG A 51 14.21 -1.16 7.66
C ARG A 51 15.51 -1.89 8.00
N ASP A 52 15.45 -3.19 8.19
CA ASP A 52 16.59 -4.03 8.49
C ASP A 52 17.45 -4.25 7.25
N LYS A 53 18.79 -4.10 7.40
CA LYS A 53 19.72 -4.19 6.27
C LYS A 53 19.76 -5.58 5.66
N GLU A 54 19.84 -6.63 6.48
CA GLU A 54 19.91 -8.02 5.99
C GLU A 54 18.65 -8.39 5.19
N LYS A 55 17.48 -7.96 5.69
CA LYS A 55 16.21 -8.17 4.97
C LYS A 55 16.17 -7.40 3.67
N LYS A 56 16.69 -6.15 3.63
CA LYS A 56 16.81 -5.40 2.37
C LYS A 56 17.68 -6.16 1.37
N ASP A 57 18.83 -6.64 1.78
CA ASP A 57 19.75 -7.36 0.91
C ASP A 57 19.08 -8.62 0.31
N LYS A 58 18.34 -9.39 1.10
CA LYS A 58 17.55 -10.54 0.63
C LYS A 58 16.47 -10.14 -0.39
N ILE A 59 15.80 -9.01 -0.19
CA ILE A 59 14.80 -8.52 -1.13
C ILE A 59 15.46 -8.05 -2.43
N VAL A 60 16.60 -7.39 -2.36
CA VAL A 60 17.39 -7.00 -3.54
C VAL A 60 17.76 -8.23 -4.37
N GLU A 61 18.20 -9.30 -3.72
CA GLU A 61 18.49 -10.57 -4.37
C GLU A 61 17.25 -11.17 -5.03
N ALA A 62 16.12 -11.23 -4.30
CA ALA A 62 14.84 -11.70 -4.84
C ALA A 62 14.33 -10.86 -6.02
N CYS A 63 14.71 -9.59 -6.10
CA CYS A 63 14.46 -8.70 -7.24
C CYS A 63 15.51 -8.83 -8.36
N PHE A 64 16.25 -9.93 -8.44
CA PHE A 64 17.32 -10.17 -9.42
C PHE A 64 18.37 -9.06 -9.43
N SER A 65 18.63 -8.45 -8.30
CA SER A 65 19.58 -7.37 -8.11
C SER A 65 19.40 -6.19 -9.09
N GLN A 66 18.16 -5.89 -9.47
CA GLN A 66 17.86 -4.75 -10.34
C GLN A 66 18.27 -3.42 -9.68
N ASN A 67 18.70 -2.46 -10.53
CA ASN A 67 19.20 -1.16 -10.07
C ASN A 67 18.20 -0.41 -9.17
N ALA A 68 16.92 -0.49 -9.47
CA ALA A 68 15.88 0.13 -8.64
C ALA A 68 15.90 -0.41 -7.20
N ALA A 69 15.98 -1.73 -7.02
CA ALA A 69 16.06 -2.35 -5.71
C ALA A 69 17.40 -2.05 -5.00
N LYS A 70 18.52 -2.17 -5.74
CA LYS A 70 19.87 -1.93 -5.19
C LYS A 70 20.08 -0.51 -4.67
N THR A 71 19.55 0.49 -5.39
CA THR A 71 19.80 1.91 -5.08
C THR A 71 18.71 2.52 -4.20
N ALA A 72 17.59 1.82 -3.97
CA ALA A 72 16.50 2.31 -3.14
C ALA A 72 16.94 2.51 -1.68
N GLN A 73 16.75 3.72 -1.16
CA GLN A 73 17.01 4.01 0.26
C GLN A 73 15.97 3.33 1.15
N GLU A 74 14.73 3.25 0.67
CA GLU A 74 13.61 2.61 1.36
C GLU A 74 12.96 1.56 0.47
N ILE A 75 12.60 0.42 1.05
CA ILE A 75 11.89 -0.67 0.37
C ILE A 75 10.58 -0.93 1.11
N VAL A 76 9.50 -0.96 0.35
CA VAL A 76 8.17 -1.35 0.84
C VAL A 76 7.70 -2.55 0.02
N VAL A 77 7.32 -3.61 0.73
CA VAL A 77 6.69 -4.78 0.12
C VAL A 77 5.19 -4.70 0.32
N ALA A 78 4.44 -4.70 -0.76
CA ALA A 78 2.98 -4.80 -0.73
C ALA A 78 2.58 -6.26 -0.87
N VAL A 79 1.79 -6.76 0.07
CA VAL A 79 1.32 -8.15 0.08
C VAL A 79 -0.20 -8.17 -0.05
N ALA A 80 -0.72 -8.94 -1.01
CA ALA A 80 -2.14 -9.23 -1.10
C ALA A 80 -2.50 -10.39 -0.15
N ARG A 81 -3.47 -10.16 0.75
CA ARG A 81 -3.93 -11.13 1.75
C ARG A 81 -5.24 -11.75 1.32
N ILE A 82 -5.20 -12.96 0.80
CA ILE A 82 -6.38 -13.70 0.37
C ILE A 82 -7.19 -14.29 1.54
N ASP A 83 -6.61 -14.38 2.72
CA ASP A 83 -7.18 -14.97 3.93
C ASP A 83 -7.95 -13.96 4.81
N THR A 84 -7.81 -12.65 4.57
CA THR A 84 -8.40 -11.61 5.42
C THR A 84 -9.77 -11.12 4.98
N TRP A 85 -10.26 -11.52 3.80
CA TRP A 85 -11.45 -10.94 3.19
C TRP A 85 -12.72 -11.11 4.04
N LYS A 86 -12.91 -12.28 4.69
CA LYS A 86 -14.08 -12.51 5.55
C LYS A 86 -14.10 -11.53 6.73
N ARG A 87 -12.98 -11.45 7.45
CA ARG A 87 -12.81 -10.49 8.56
C ARG A 87 -13.08 -9.06 8.12
N ASN A 88 -12.50 -8.66 6.99
CA ASN A 88 -12.61 -7.29 6.50
C ASN A 88 -14.04 -6.98 6.02
N ARG A 89 -14.72 -7.95 5.38
CA ARG A 89 -16.15 -7.88 5.07
C ARG A 89 -16.99 -7.64 6.33
N ASP A 90 -16.75 -8.42 7.38
CA ASP A 90 -17.54 -8.32 8.61
C ASP A 90 -17.37 -6.95 9.28
N LEU A 91 -16.15 -6.40 9.27
CA LEU A 91 -15.88 -5.04 9.73
C LEU A 91 -16.62 -3.97 8.91
N ILE A 92 -16.72 -4.15 7.59
CA ILE A 92 -17.47 -3.24 6.71
C ILE A 92 -18.97 -3.30 7.05
N ILE A 93 -19.55 -4.49 7.17
CA ILE A 93 -20.96 -4.67 7.54
C ILE A 93 -21.24 -4.02 8.90
N GLU A 94 -20.36 -4.22 9.87
CA GLU A 94 -20.48 -3.61 11.18
C GLU A 94 -20.45 -2.06 11.12
N ASP A 95 -19.56 -1.48 10.33
CA ASP A 95 -19.50 -0.04 10.12
C ASP A 95 -20.78 0.51 9.46
N TYR A 96 -21.32 -0.19 8.44
CA TYR A 96 -22.61 0.17 7.83
C TYR A 96 -23.75 0.13 8.87
N LYS A 97 -23.79 -0.88 9.74
CA LYS A 97 -24.78 -0.98 10.84
C LYS A 97 -24.65 0.20 11.80
N LYS A 98 -23.44 0.50 12.26
CA LYS A 98 -23.17 1.63 13.19
C LYS A 98 -23.61 2.98 12.63
N ARG A 99 -23.48 3.15 11.30
CA ARG A 99 -23.89 4.38 10.60
C ARG A 99 -25.37 4.39 10.19
N ASN A 100 -26.16 3.38 10.53
CA ASN A 100 -27.54 3.20 10.02
C ASN A 100 -27.66 3.25 8.49
N LYS A 101 -26.66 2.72 7.79
CA LYS A 101 -26.59 2.69 6.31
C LYS A 101 -26.67 1.29 5.73
N LEU A 102 -26.85 0.27 6.55
CA LEU A 102 -27.00 -1.10 6.05
C LEU A 102 -28.41 -1.27 5.47
N ILE A 103 -28.50 -1.21 4.16
CA ILE A 103 -29.73 -1.48 3.40
C ILE A 103 -29.68 -2.93 2.86
N PRO A 104 -30.84 -3.57 2.56
CA PRO A 104 -30.89 -4.98 2.11
C PRO A 104 -29.99 -5.30 0.94
N MET A 105 -29.80 -4.36 0.00
CA MET A 105 -28.94 -4.52 -1.15
C MET A 105 -27.46 -4.62 -0.74
N VAL A 106 -27.01 -3.82 0.24
CA VAL A 106 -25.62 -3.86 0.76
C VAL A 106 -25.39 -5.14 1.53
N ASP A 107 -26.34 -5.54 2.37
CA ASP A 107 -26.27 -6.79 3.11
C ASP A 107 -26.17 -8.00 2.17
N LYS A 108 -27.02 -8.05 1.14
CA LYS A 108 -26.96 -9.11 0.10
C LYS A 108 -25.65 -9.11 -0.70
N TYR A 109 -25.03 -7.94 -0.90
CA TYR A 109 -23.79 -7.83 -1.66
C TYR A 109 -22.59 -8.44 -0.91
N TYR A 110 -22.56 -8.30 0.42
CA TYR A 110 -21.44 -8.78 1.24
C TYR A 110 -21.65 -10.18 1.83
N ASN A 111 -22.89 -10.71 1.89
CA ASN A 111 -23.25 -12.05 2.34
C ASN A 111 -23.55 -13.00 1.18
#